data_3902ef3555945f12ae1139e420a4bbbe
#
_entry.id   3902ef3555945f12ae1139e420a4bbbe
#
_cell.length_a   1.000
_cell.length_b   1.000
_cell.length_c   1.000
_cell.angle_alpha   90.00
_cell.angle_beta   90.00
_cell.angle_gamma   90.00
#
_symmetry.space_group_name_H-M   'P 1'
#
loop_
_entity.id
_entity.type
_entity.pdbx_description
1 polymer ?
#
loop_
_entity_poly.entity_id
_entity_poly.type
_entity_poly.pdbx_seq_one_letter_code
_entity_poly.pdbx_strand_id
1 'polypeptide(L)'
;MTTIKNISHEAQADAVNLLLLAFSNDPFQRYLMPDPSTYLRNSAIWFNNAASQSISLNAMMGTDDYSGIALWFPPNHTIEYEVLDATLKELP
;
A
#
# COMPACT_ATOMS: atom_id res chain seq x y z
N MET A 1 2.50 23.34 -10.25
CA MET A 1 1.26 22.86 -9.63
C MET A 1 1.22 21.33 -9.70
N THR A 2 0.93 20.69 -8.58
CA THR A 2 0.84 19.24 -8.52
C THR A 2 -0.49 18.75 -9.08
N THR A 3 -0.44 17.76 -9.96
CA THR A 3 -1.63 17.19 -10.59
C THR A 3 -1.92 15.82 -9.99
N ILE A 4 -3.20 15.52 -9.78
CA ILE A 4 -3.65 14.19 -9.33
C ILE A 4 -3.94 13.34 -10.54
N LYS A 5 -3.45 12.11 -10.53
CA LYS A 5 -3.61 11.17 -11.65
C LYS A 5 -3.86 9.75 -11.14
N ASN A 6 -4.37 8.89 -12.01
CA ASN A 6 -4.47 7.47 -11.73
C ASN A 6 -3.08 6.84 -11.76
N ILE A 7 -2.82 5.96 -10.81
CA ILE A 7 -1.60 5.17 -10.77
C ILE A 7 -1.81 3.91 -11.60
N SER A 8 -0.89 3.63 -12.51
CA SER A 8 -0.91 2.42 -13.33
C SER A 8 -0.05 1.33 -12.71
N HIS A 9 -0.16 0.10 -13.23
CA HIS A 9 0.68 -1.00 -12.78
C HIS A 9 2.18 -0.73 -13.03
N GLU A 10 2.53 0.07 -14.03
CA GLU A 10 3.91 0.45 -14.28
C GLU A 10 4.51 1.25 -13.13
N ALA A 11 3.69 2.05 -12.46
CA ALA A 11 4.11 2.90 -11.34
C ALA A 11 3.86 2.23 -9.97
N GLN A 12 3.39 0.97 -9.95
CA GLN A 12 3.01 0.30 -8.71
C GLN A 12 4.17 0.20 -7.71
N ALA A 13 5.36 -0.14 -8.18
CA ALA A 13 6.52 -0.27 -7.29
C ALA A 13 6.87 1.06 -6.61
N ASP A 14 6.84 2.16 -7.35
CA ASP A 14 7.11 3.49 -6.80
C ASP A 14 6.03 3.89 -5.79
N ALA A 15 4.77 3.56 -6.08
CA ALA A 15 3.66 3.84 -5.17
C ALA A 15 3.78 3.04 -3.87
N VAL A 16 4.16 1.76 -3.96
CA VAL A 16 4.37 0.92 -2.79
C VAL A 16 5.52 1.45 -1.94
N ASN A 17 6.61 1.88 -2.57
CA ASN A 17 7.74 2.46 -1.85
C ASN A 17 7.33 3.74 -1.11
N LEU A 18 6.49 4.57 -1.73
CA LEU A 18 5.98 5.76 -1.08
C LEU A 18 5.13 5.40 0.15
N LEU A 19 4.28 4.39 0.05
CA LEU A 19 3.47 3.91 1.18
C LEU A 19 4.35 3.41 2.31
N LEU A 20 5.40 2.65 1.99
CA LEU A 20 6.33 2.16 3.01
C LEU A 20 7.00 3.30 3.78
N LEU A 21 7.42 4.35 3.05
CA LEU A 21 8.02 5.52 3.69
C LEU A 21 7.00 6.28 4.54
N ALA A 22 5.79 6.46 4.03
CA ALA A 22 4.76 7.21 4.72
C ALA A 22 4.36 6.56 6.05
N PHE A 23 4.32 5.23 6.10
CA PHE A 23 3.90 4.50 7.30
C PHE A 23 5.07 3.99 8.14
N SER A 24 6.31 4.35 7.82
CA SER A 24 7.50 3.82 8.51
C SER A 24 7.53 4.18 10.00
N ASN A 25 6.90 5.27 10.41
CA ASN A 25 6.82 5.69 11.81
C ASN A 25 5.39 5.66 12.34
N ASP A 26 4.47 5.02 11.64
CA ASP A 26 3.10 4.88 12.12
C ASP A 26 3.08 4.04 13.40
N PRO A 27 2.54 4.56 14.53
CA PRO A 27 2.59 3.83 15.80
C PRO A 27 1.94 2.45 15.75
N PHE A 28 0.84 2.31 15.02
CA PHE A 28 0.16 1.01 14.92
C PHE A 28 0.99 0.01 14.13
N GLN A 29 1.54 0.43 12.98
CA GLN A 29 2.38 -0.44 12.16
C GLN A 29 3.63 -0.88 12.92
N ARG A 30 4.29 0.05 13.63
CA ARG A 30 5.50 -0.26 14.36
C ARG A 30 5.22 -1.06 15.64
N TYR A 31 4.02 -0.92 16.21
CA TYR A 31 3.60 -1.78 17.32
C TYR A 31 3.48 -3.24 16.89
N LEU A 32 2.88 -3.48 15.71
CA LEU A 32 2.74 -4.83 15.16
C LEU A 32 4.07 -5.38 14.66
N MET A 33 4.92 -4.51 14.11
CA MET A 33 6.17 -4.88 13.46
C MET A 33 7.30 -3.98 13.95
N PRO A 34 7.75 -4.18 15.21
CA PRO A 34 8.80 -3.31 15.77
C PRO A 34 10.16 -3.51 15.10
N ASP A 35 10.43 -4.71 14.56
CA ASP A 35 11.68 -4.97 13.85
C ASP A 35 11.63 -4.36 12.45
N PRO A 36 12.62 -3.52 12.07
CA PRO A 36 12.63 -2.88 10.75
C PRO A 36 12.59 -3.87 9.59
N SER A 37 13.31 -4.99 9.68
CA SER A 37 13.32 -5.98 8.60
C SER A 37 11.95 -6.62 8.41
N THR A 38 11.27 -6.94 9.51
CA THR A 38 9.91 -7.49 9.49
C THR A 38 8.95 -6.48 8.87
N TYR A 39 9.04 -5.20 9.28
CA TYR A 39 8.20 -4.16 8.72
C TYR A 39 8.38 -4.04 7.21
N LEU A 40 9.62 -3.92 6.75
CA LEU A 40 9.90 -3.72 5.33
C LEU A 40 9.44 -4.90 4.49
N ARG A 41 9.66 -6.12 4.97
CA ARG A 41 9.26 -7.32 4.22
C ARG A 41 7.75 -7.51 4.18
N ASN A 42 7.10 -7.50 5.33
CA ASN A 42 5.67 -7.82 5.42
C ASN A 42 4.79 -6.68 4.93
N SER A 43 5.15 -5.44 5.24
CA SER A 43 4.38 -4.29 4.77
C SER A 43 4.52 -4.11 3.26
N ALA A 44 5.68 -4.44 2.68
CA ALA A 44 5.83 -4.39 1.22
C ALA A 44 4.87 -5.36 0.54
N ILE A 45 4.75 -6.60 1.05
CA ILE A 45 3.83 -7.59 0.51
C ILE A 45 2.40 -7.10 0.63
N TRP A 46 2.02 -6.62 1.81
CA TRP A 46 0.67 -6.14 2.08
C TRP A 46 0.31 -4.96 1.17
N PHE A 47 1.16 -3.93 1.13
CA PHE A 47 0.90 -2.75 0.30
C PHE A 47 0.88 -3.10 -1.19
N ASN A 48 1.75 -4.01 -1.64
CA ASN A 48 1.79 -4.42 -3.03
C ASN A 48 0.47 -5.10 -3.44
N ASN A 49 -0.06 -5.98 -2.60
CA ASN A 49 -1.32 -6.66 -2.88
C ASN A 49 -2.49 -5.69 -2.86
N ALA A 50 -2.55 -4.80 -1.87
CA ALA A 50 -3.61 -3.80 -1.80
C ALA A 50 -3.55 -2.83 -2.98
N ALA A 51 -2.35 -2.37 -3.35
CA ALA A 51 -2.14 -1.49 -4.48
C ALA A 51 -2.57 -2.15 -5.79
N SER A 52 -2.18 -3.42 -5.99
CA SER A 52 -2.55 -4.16 -7.20
C SER A 52 -4.07 -4.23 -7.39
N GLN A 53 -4.80 -4.50 -6.31
CA GLN A 53 -6.26 -4.55 -6.36
C GLN A 53 -6.86 -3.18 -6.68
N SER A 54 -6.37 -2.12 -6.03
CA SER A 54 -6.85 -0.76 -6.26
C SER A 54 -6.55 -0.27 -7.68
N ILE A 55 -5.35 -0.54 -8.19
CA ILE A 55 -4.96 -0.19 -9.57
C ILE A 55 -5.85 -0.90 -10.58
N SER A 56 -6.12 -2.18 -10.37
CA SER A 56 -6.96 -2.98 -11.28
C SER A 56 -8.39 -2.42 -11.38
N LEU A 57 -8.83 -1.68 -10.36
CA LEU A 57 -10.13 -1.02 -10.33
C LEU A 57 -10.08 0.43 -10.79
N ASN A 58 -8.92 0.90 -11.27
CA ASN A 58 -8.66 2.31 -11.62
C ASN A 58 -8.96 3.26 -10.46
N ALA A 59 -8.69 2.81 -9.24
CA ALA A 59 -9.06 3.52 -8.03
C ALA A 59 -7.87 4.01 -7.21
N MET A 60 -6.64 3.75 -7.65
CA MET A 60 -5.46 4.28 -6.97
C MET A 60 -5.05 5.60 -7.59
N MET A 61 -4.98 6.63 -6.75
CA MET A 61 -4.67 7.99 -7.17
C MET A 61 -3.38 8.46 -6.53
N GLY A 62 -2.65 9.30 -7.23
CA GLY A 62 -1.45 9.89 -6.70
C GLY A 62 -1.15 11.22 -7.35
N THR A 63 -0.27 11.98 -6.72
CA THR A 63 0.24 13.21 -7.31
C THR A 63 1.35 12.87 -8.31
N ASP A 64 1.53 13.71 -9.32
CA ASP A 64 2.52 13.46 -10.36
C ASP A 64 3.96 13.50 -9.83
N ASP A 65 4.18 14.16 -8.70
CA ASP A 65 5.49 14.23 -8.04
C ASP A 65 5.65 13.24 -6.88
N TYR A 66 4.68 12.35 -6.70
CA TYR A 66 4.66 11.35 -5.62
C TYR A 66 4.70 11.95 -4.21
N SER A 67 4.20 13.18 -4.04
CA SER A 67 4.08 13.79 -2.70
C SER A 67 2.87 13.27 -1.92
N GLY A 68 1.91 12.62 -2.61
CA GLY A 68 0.74 12.04 -1.96
C GLY A 68 0.17 10.91 -2.78
N ILE A 69 -0.46 9.96 -2.11
CA ILE A 69 -1.04 8.79 -2.75
C ILE A 69 -2.24 8.31 -1.93
N ALA A 70 -3.25 7.76 -2.62
CA ALA A 70 -4.43 7.21 -1.96
C ALA A 70 -4.89 5.95 -2.69
N LEU A 71 -5.21 4.92 -1.91
CA LEU A 71 -5.83 3.70 -2.40
C LEU A 71 -7.32 3.76 -2.11
N TRP A 72 -8.13 3.57 -3.13
CA TRP A 72 -9.58 3.54 -2.98
C TRP A 72 -10.13 2.21 -3.44
N PHE A 73 -11.26 1.83 -2.87
CA PHE A 73 -12.04 0.68 -3.31
C PHE A 73 -13.47 1.12 -3.50
N PRO A 74 -14.11 0.80 -4.65
CA PRO A 74 -15.52 1.15 -4.87
C PRO A 74 -16.41 0.55 -3.80
N PRO A 75 -17.57 1.17 -3.49
CA PRO A 75 -18.45 0.70 -2.40
C PRO A 75 -18.97 -0.73 -2.59
N ASN A 76 -19.05 -1.20 -3.83
CA ASN A 76 -19.55 -2.53 -4.15
C ASN A 76 -18.42 -3.57 -4.32
N HIS A 77 -17.19 -3.20 -3.99
CA HIS A 77 -16.04 -4.08 -4.07
C HIS A 77 -15.52 -4.39 -2.67
N THR A 78 -15.15 -5.65 -2.43
CA THR A 78 -14.53 -6.07 -1.17
C THR A 78 -13.07 -6.40 -1.46
N ILE A 79 -12.17 -5.84 -0.64
CA ILE A 79 -10.75 -6.16 -0.73
C ILE A 79 -10.56 -7.66 -0.45
N GLU A 80 -9.64 -8.31 -1.18
CA GLU A 80 -9.35 -9.72 -0.98
C GLU A 80 -8.42 -9.89 0.21
N TYR A 81 -9.01 -10.27 1.35
CA TYR A 81 -8.28 -10.35 2.61
C TYR A 81 -7.44 -11.60 2.79
N GLU A 82 -7.67 -12.64 1.98
CA GLU A 82 -6.94 -13.90 2.14
C GLU A 82 -5.42 -13.73 2.09
N VAL A 83 -4.95 -12.95 1.11
CA VAL A 83 -3.51 -12.68 0.96
C VAL A 83 -3.02 -11.80 2.11
N LEU A 84 -3.81 -10.80 2.50
CA LEU A 84 -3.47 -9.91 3.59
C LEU A 84 -3.41 -10.64 4.93
N ASP A 85 -4.38 -11.55 5.17
CA ASP A 85 -4.40 -12.39 6.36
C ASP A 85 -3.17 -13.28 6.44
N ALA A 86 -2.76 -13.88 5.31
CA ALA A 86 -1.56 -14.71 5.27
C ALA A 86 -0.32 -13.89 5.67
N THR A 87 -0.23 -12.65 5.20
CA THR A 87 0.87 -11.74 5.56
C THR A 87 0.86 -11.44 7.06
N LEU A 88 -0.31 -11.16 7.63
CA LEU A 88 -0.44 -10.87 9.06
C LEU A 88 -0.07 -12.06 9.93
N LYS A 89 -0.36 -13.27 9.48
CA LYS A 89 -0.04 -14.50 10.23
C LYS A 89 1.45 -14.77 10.31
N GLU A 90 2.25 -14.15 9.45
CA GLU A 90 3.70 -14.26 9.48
C GLU A 90 4.37 -13.32 10.49
N LEU A 91 3.60 -12.44 11.12
CA LEU A 91 4.13 -11.51 12.11
C LEU A 91 4.59 -12.27 13.36
N PRO A 92 5.73 -11.86 13.95
CA PRO A 92 6.25 -12.50 15.16
C PRO A 92 5.37 -12.24 16.38
#